data_79e24c6567e8ec616f98825c31bfd8f0
#
_entry.id   79e24c6567e8ec616f98825c31bfd8f0
#
_cell.length_a   1.000
_cell.length_b   1.000
_cell.length_c   1.000
_cell.angle_alpha   90.00
_cell.angle_beta   90.00
_cell.angle_gamma   90.00
#
_symmetry.space_group_name_H-M   'P 1'
#
loop_
_entity.id
_entity.type
_entity.pdbx_description
1 polymer ?
#
loop_
_entity_poly.entity_id
_entity_poly.type
_entity_poly.pdbx_seq_one_letter_code
_entity_poly.pdbx_strand_id
1 'polypeptide(L)' 'WSEALDALWESYDDWSHSQTYLHIVSHHDAVDDAEAMYRRAIAFGETEELSEFHAELSDLRDQLRLIAEMEALNIRNVL' A
#
# COMPACT_ATOMS: atom_id res chain seq x y z
N TRP A 1 -8.80 -17.90 2.46
CA TRP A 1 -9.35 -16.53 2.29
C TRP A 1 -9.08 -15.66 3.51
N SER A 2 -9.41 -16.15 4.71
CA SER A 2 -9.19 -15.37 5.92
C SER A 2 -7.72 -15.08 6.18
N GLU A 3 -6.83 -16.01 5.83
CA GLU A 3 -5.39 -15.80 5.96
C GLU A 3 -4.89 -14.64 5.08
N ALA A 4 -5.42 -14.57 3.84
CA ALA A 4 -5.07 -13.49 2.92
C ALA A 4 -5.55 -12.14 3.45
N LEU A 5 -6.76 -12.10 3.98
CA LEU A 5 -7.31 -10.87 4.54
C LEU A 5 -6.56 -10.45 5.81
N ASP A 6 -6.20 -11.40 6.66
CA ASP A 6 -5.41 -11.11 7.87
C ASP A 6 -4.03 -10.56 7.50
N ALA A 7 -3.39 -11.15 6.50
CA ALA A 7 -2.10 -10.66 6.03
C ALA A 7 -2.21 -9.24 5.47
N LEU A 8 -3.30 -8.94 4.78
CA LEU A 8 -3.53 -7.60 4.25
C LEU A 8 -3.74 -6.59 5.39
N TRP A 9 -4.48 -6.97 6.44
CA TRP A 9 -4.66 -6.11 7.61
C TRP A 9 -3.32 -5.82 8.29
N GLU A 10 -2.45 -6.83 8.44
CA GLU A 10 -1.12 -6.62 9.00
C GLU A 10 -0.29 -5.67 8.16
N SER A 11 -0.34 -5.85 6.83
CA SER A 11 0.37 -4.97 5.90
C SER A 11 -0.12 -3.53 6.02
N TYR A 12 -1.44 -3.34 6.10
CA TYR A 12 -2.01 -2.02 6.27
C TYR A 12 -1.59 -1.38 7.60
N ASP A 13 -1.53 -2.17 8.65
CA ASP A 13 -1.13 -1.69 9.97
C ASP A 13 0.32 -1.17 9.93
N ASP A 14 1.22 -1.95 9.34
CA ASP A 14 2.61 -1.55 9.16
C ASP A 14 2.73 -0.30 8.28
N TRP A 15 1.95 -0.24 7.21
CA TRP A 15 1.89 0.90 6.32
C TRP A 15 1.45 2.16 7.07
N SER A 16 0.38 2.06 7.87
CA SER A 16 -0.15 3.19 8.63
C SER A 16 0.88 3.76 9.60
N HIS A 17 1.64 2.89 10.25
CA HIS A 17 2.66 3.32 11.19
C HIS A 17 3.84 4.04 10.51
N SER A 18 4.13 3.70 9.26
CA SER A 18 5.24 4.31 8.51
C SER A 18 4.81 5.54 7.71
N GLN A 19 3.52 5.86 7.68
CA GLN A 19 2.97 6.87 6.80
C GLN A 19 3.55 8.27 7.02
N THR A 20 3.78 8.65 8.27
CA THR A 20 4.37 9.94 8.60
C THR A 20 5.75 10.11 7.97
N TYR A 21 6.58 9.07 8.09
CA TYR A 21 7.91 9.07 7.48
C TYR A 21 7.81 9.17 5.95
N LEU A 22 6.91 8.38 5.35
CA LEU A 22 6.73 8.37 3.90
C LEU A 22 6.25 9.74 3.39
N HIS A 23 5.41 10.43 4.14
CA HIS A 23 4.96 11.78 3.77
C HIS A 23 6.10 12.80 3.79
N ILE A 24 7.10 12.59 4.62
CA ILE A 24 8.25 13.48 4.70
C ILE A 24 9.22 13.27 3.53
N VAL A 25 9.43 12.00 3.13
CA VAL A 25 10.49 11.64 2.18
C VAL A 25 10.00 11.28 0.78
N SER A 26 8.69 11.10 0.59
CA SER A 26 8.10 10.67 -0.68
C SER A 26 7.00 11.63 -1.12
N HIS A 27 6.44 11.38 -2.31
CA HIS A 27 5.34 12.17 -2.84
C HIS A 27 4.04 11.85 -2.10
N HIS A 28 3.39 12.89 -1.58
CA HIS A 28 2.12 12.75 -0.86
C HIS A 28 1.05 12.03 -1.68
N ASP A 29 0.93 12.37 -2.97
CA ASP A 29 -0.10 11.78 -3.84
C ASP A 29 0.08 10.28 -3.96
N ALA A 30 1.31 9.80 -4.11
CA ALA A 30 1.58 8.37 -4.22
C ALA A 30 1.23 7.63 -2.92
N VAL A 31 1.53 8.24 -1.78
CA VAL A 31 1.21 7.67 -0.47
C VAL A 31 -0.30 7.63 -0.25
N ASP A 32 -0.99 8.72 -0.60
CA ASP A 32 -2.44 8.79 -0.47
C ASP A 32 -3.13 7.77 -1.38
N ASP A 33 -2.62 7.58 -2.59
CA ASP A 33 -3.15 6.56 -3.52
C ASP A 33 -2.99 5.15 -2.94
N ALA A 34 -1.85 4.85 -2.33
CA ALA A 34 -1.63 3.55 -1.70
C ALA A 34 -2.60 3.34 -0.53
N GLU A 35 -2.83 4.37 0.28
CA GLU A 35 -3.80 4.31 1.37
C GLU A 35 -5.20 3.96 0.84
N ALA A 36 -5.62 4.62 -0.23
CA ALA A 36 -6.92 4.35 -0.84
C ALA A 36 -7.00 2.93 -1.39
N MET A 37 -5.91 2.44 -1.99
CA MET A 37 -5.85 1.07 -2.51
C MET A 37 -5.95 0.03 -1.39
N TYR A 38 -5.29 0.26 -0.26
CA TYR A 38 -5.43 -0.61 0.91
C TYR A 38 -6.88 -0.69 1.37
N ARG A 39 -7.54 0.46 1.49
CA ARG A 39 -8.92 0.52 1.96
C ARG A 39 -9.87 -0.22 1.01
N ARG A 40 -9.69 -0.04 -0.31
CA ARG A 40 -10.52 -0.74 -1.30
C ARG A 40 -10.26 -2.25 -1.26
N ALA A 41 -9.01 -2.67 -1.17
CA ALA A 41 -8.68 -4.09 -1.11
C ALA A 41 -9.30 -4.73 0.13
N ILE A 42 -9.19 -4.08 1.28
CA ILE A 42 -9.78 -4.58 2.52
C ILE A 42 -11.31 -4.67 2.38
N ALA A 43 -11.95 -3.65 1.82
CA ALA A 43 -13.40 -3.64 1.63
C ALA A 43 -13.86 -4.79 0.73
N PHE A 44 -13.17 -5.01 -0.39
CA PHE A 44 -13.50 -6.12 -1.28
C PHE A 44 -13.25 -7.48 -0.62
N GLY A 45 -12.20 -7.57 0.20
CA GLY A 45 -11.92 -8.80 0.94
C GLY A 45 -12.98 -9.10 1.99
N GLU A 46 -13.46 -8.09 2.68
CA GLU A 46 -14.50 -8.27 3.71
C GLU A 46 -15.84 -8.67 3.11
N THR A 47 -16.13 -8.25 1.89
CA THR A 47 -17.35 -8.63 1.18
C THR A 47 -17.16 -9.86 0.29
N GLU A 48 -15.98 -10.47 0.33
CA GLU A 48 -15.65 -11.67 -0.45
C GLU A 48 -15.80 -11.50 -1.96
N GLU A 49 -15.56 -10.30 -2.47
CA GLU A 49 -15.56 -10.01 -3.90
C GLU A 49 -14.17 -10.33 -4.46
N LEU A 50 -13.96 -11.60 -4.77
CA LEU A 50 -12.64 -12.17 -5.07
C LEU A 50 -11.94 -11.52 -6.26
N SER A 51 -12.65 -11.29 -7.35
CA SER A 51 -12.06 -10.69 -8.55
C SER A 51 -11.55 -9.28 -8.29
N GLU A 52 -12.36 -8.47 -7.64
CA GLU A 52 -12.02 -7.09 -7.29
C GLU A 52 -10.91 -7.06 -6.26
N PHE A 53 -10.94 -7.98 -5.30
CA PHE A 53 -9.89 -8.10 -4.29
C PHE A 53 -8.54 -8.38 -4.93
N HIS A 54 -8.48 -9.33 -5.87
CA HIS A 54 -7.24 -9.67 -6.57
C HIS A 54 -6.74 -8.50 -7.43
N ALA A 55 -7.64 -7.79 -8.11
CA ALA A 55 -7.28 -6.63 -8.92
C ALA A 55 -6.67 -5.53 -8.04
N GLU A 56 -7.31 -5.23 -6.92
CA GLU A 56 -6.80 -4.18 -6.01
C GLU A 56 -5.49 -4.60 -5.35
N LEU A 57 -5.30 -5.87 -5.02
CA LEU A 57 -4.03 -6.35 -4.50
C LEU A 57 -2.90 -6.17 -5.50
N SER A 58 -3.18 -6.44 -6.78
CA SER A 58 -2.20 -6.26 -7.84
C SER A 58 -1.81 -4.79 -7.99
N ASP A 59 -2.80 -3.90 -8.00
CA ASP A 59 -2.57 -2.46 -8.09
C ASP A 59 -1.82 -1.94 -6.87
N LEU A 60 -2.18 -2.41 -5.68
CA LEU A 60 -1.52 -2.03 -4.45
C LEU A 60 -0.04 -2.45 -4.45
N ARG A 61 0.24 -3.67 -4.89
CA ARG A 61 1.61 -4.16 -4.99
C ARG A 61 2.45 -3.26 -5.90
N ASP A 62 1.89 -2.88 -7.06
CA ASP A 62 2.58 -2.03 -8.00
C ASP A 62 2.81 -0.63 -7.45
N GLN A 63 1.81 -0.08 -6.73
CA GLN A 63 1.92 1.23 -6.10
C GLN A 63 2.97 1.25 -5.00
N LEU A 64 3.01 0.21 -4.17
CA LEU A 64 4.02 0.12 -3.11
C LEU A 64 5.42 -0.02 -3.67
N ARG A 65 5.57 -0.75 -4.78
CA ARG A 65 6.85 -0.86 -5.48
C ARG A 65 7.31 0.51 -5.99
N LEU A 66 6.38 1.28 -6.57
CA LEU A 66 6.70 2.61 -7.07
C LEU A 66 7.19 3.52 -5.94
N ILE A 67 6.51 3.49 -4.79
CA ILE A 67 6.92 4.28 -3.64
C ILE A 67 8.31 3.87 -3.15
N ALA A 68 8.56 2.56 -3.08
CA ALA A 68 9.87 2.05 -2.66
C ALA A 68 10.98 2.50 -3.61
N GLU A 69 10.72 2.49 -4.92
CA GLU A 69 11.68 2.95 -5.91
C GLU A 69 11.96 4.45 -5.78
N MET A 70 10.91 5.25 -5.56
CA MET A 70 11.06 6.70 -5.36
C MET A 70 11.87 6.99 -4.10
N GLU A 71 11.62 6.26 -3.02
CA GLU A 71 12.37 6.42 -1.78
C GLU A 71 13.84 6.05 -1.94
N ALA A 72 14.10 4.96 -2.65
CA ALA A 72 15.47 4.53 -2.92
C ALA A 72 16.24 5.61 -3.69
N LEU A 73 15.59 6.26 -4.65
CA LEU A 73 16.19 7.37 -5.39
C LEU A 73 16.45 8.58 -4.50
N ASN A 74 15.53 8.92 -3.62
CA ASN A 74 15.68 10.03 -2.70
C ASN A 74 16.85 9.80 -1.73
N ILE A 75 16.96 8.59 -1.19
CA ILE A 75 18.07 8.23 -0.30
C ILE A 75 19.40 8.34 -1.05
N ARG A 76 19.44 7.83 -2.27
CA ARG A 76 20.64 7.87 -3.10
C ARG A 76 21.08 9.30 -3.40
N ASN A 77 20.13 10.21 -3.62
CA ASN A 77 20.42 11.61 -3.92
C ASN A 77 20.90 12.37 -2.67
N VAL A 78 20.52 11.93 -1.49
CA VAL A 78 20.94 12.55 -0.22
C VAL A 78 22.34 12.07 0.19
N LEU A 79 22.64 10.82 -0.09
CA LEU A 79 23.96 10.24 0.24
C LEU A 79 24.99 10.55 -0.82
#